data_d1e4af55fb6b9ef1ce8b2b44710466f7
#
_entry.id   d1e4af55fb6b9ef1ce8b2b44710466f7
#
_cell.length_a   1.000
_cell.length_b   1.000
_cell.length_c   1.000
_cell.angle_alpha   90.00
_cell.angle_beta   90.00
_cell.angle_gamma   90.00
#
_symmetry.space_group_name_H-M   'P 1'
#
loop_
_entity.id
_entity.type
_entity.pdbx_description
1 polymer ?
#
loop_
_entity_poly.entity_id
_entity_poly.type
_entity_poly.pdbx_seq_one_letter_code
_entity_poly.pdbx_strand_id
1 'polypeptide(L)'
;MIPPMSKNKIHYCPIGLVQRQFGIYVTGAGMEMTKPGEPYPHAYHSSDYYFTWRKGRTLAEWEYQILYIRSGEGEIEFTRGKRIAVGAGSVIILHPGEWHRYRPNPKTGWSEAYIGIGGNFLERIFSKPFFSGPPTIIKVPPNGPFDKEIVELVGEIQETSTEQPYTIALKTMQLVVSLFMEHPRQTGRASYNVSIRRANLYIAHHLGEVVDFPALAKQCGMSYSLFRKRFREYNGMSPLEYQLALRIRRAINLLGNSELPVAQIASETGFESHAYFSRFFRKETGMSPIEYRRAQSKRD
;
A
#
# COMPACT_ATOMS: atom_id res chain seq x y z
N MET A 1 -29.55 -5.86 -13.36
CA MET A 1 -28.90 -4.94 -14.33
C MET A 1 -28.11 -3.93 -13.51
N ILE A 2 -26.79 -4.00 -13.51
CA ILE A 2 -25.93 -3.03 -12.78
C ILE A 2 -26.02 -1.72 -13.54
N PRO A 3 -26.35 -0.59 -12.88
CA PRO A 3 -26.43 0.71 -13.58
C PRO A 3 -25.07 1.03 -14.23
N PRO A 4 -25.06 1.66 -15.41
CA PRO A 4 -23.81 2.07 -16.05
C PRO A 4 -23.10 3.09 -15.15
N MET A 5 -21.83 2.83 -14.83
CA MET A 5 -21.00 3.77 -14.08
C MET A 5 -20.79 5.03 -14.91
N SER A 6 -21.43 6.13 -14.50
CA SER A 6 -21.43 7.36 -15.29
C SER A 6 -20.24 8.30 -15.02
N LYS A 7 -19.41 8.07 -14.00
CA LYS A 7 -18.17 8.83 -13.70
C LYS A 7 -17.26 8.04 -12.77
N ASN A 8 -15.94 8.21 -12.95
CA ASN A 8 -14.92 7.77 -11.99
C ASN A 8 -15.17 8.48 -10.66
N LYS A 9 -15.30 7.71 -9.58
CA LYS A 9 -15.58 8.22 -8.24
C LYS A 9 -14.48 7.78 -7.30
N ILE A 10 -13.82 8.74 -6.68
CA ILE A 10 -12.76 8.54 -5.68
C ILE A 10 -13.18 9.25 -4.40
N HIS A 11 -12.98 8.60 -3.27
CA HIS A 11 -13.19 9.18 -1.95
C HIS A 11 -12.01 8.86 -1.04
N TYR A 12 -11.41 9.89 -0.45
CA TYR A 12 -10.37 9.77 0.56
C TYR A 12 -10.99 10.01 1.93
N CYS A 13 -10.80 9.06 2.86
CA CYS A 13 -11.42 9.10 4.17
C CYS A 13 -10.47 9.69 5.21
N PRO A 14 -10.85 10.76 5.92
CA PRO A 14 -10.10 11.23 7.07
C PRO A 14 -10.17 10.19 8.20
N ILE A 15 -9.02 9.90 8.81
CA ILE A 15 -8.92 8.89 9.86
C ILE A 15 -8.84 9.58 11.21
N GLY A 16 -9.94 9.58 11.95
CA GLY A 16 -10.04 10.11 13.32
C GLY A 16 -9.61 9.10 14.39
N LEU A 17 -9.67 9.54 15.65
CA LEU A 17 -9.34 8.70 16.82
C LEU A 17 -10.27 7.50 16.93
N VAL A 18 -11.56 7.67 16.67
CA VAL A 18 -12.58 6.64 16.76
C VAL A 18 -12.28 5.48 15.81
N GLN A 19 -11.95 5.78 14.55
CA GLN A 19 -11.60 4.77 13.56
C GLN A 19 -10.34 3.99 13.96
N ARG A 20 -9.32 4.69 14.48
CA ARG A 20 -8.08 4.06 14.95
C ARG A 20 -8.32 3.12 16.14
N GLN A 21 -9.16 3.53 17.10
CA GLN A 21 -9.48 2.74 18.29
C GLN A 21 -10.26 1.47 17.95
N PHE A 22 -11.11 1.52 16.93
CA PHE A 22 -11.86 0.35 16.47
C PHE A 22 -10.95 -0.73 15.84
N GLY A 23 -9.74 -0.34 15.41
CA GLY A 23 -8.71 -1.27 14.93
C GLY A 23 -8.87 -1.73 13.47
N ILE A 24 -9.88 -1.20 12.76
CA ILE A 24 -10.03 -1.29 11.30
C ILE A 24 -10.65 0.00 10.80
N TYR A 25 -10.11 0.55 9.72
CA TYR A 25 -10.60 1.77 9.10
C TYR A 25 -10.29 1.79 7.61
N VAL A 26 -11.08 2.56 6.86
CA VAL A 26 -10.87 2.81 5.44
C VAL A 26 -10.10 4.13 5.27
N THR A 27 -9.12 4.14 4.37
CA THR A 27 -8.29 5.29 4.02
C THR A 27 -8.77 5.99 2.76
N GLY A 28 -9.42 5.22 1.89
CA GLY A 28 -10.01 5.69 0.67
C GLY A 28 -10.63 4.55 -0.12
N ALA A 29 -11.54 4.89 -1.01
CA ALA A 29 -12.18 3.92 -1.88
C ALA A 29 -12.55 4.57 -3.22
N GLY A 30 -12.60 3.76 -4.26
CA GLY A 30 -12.98 4.26 -5.58
C GLY A 30 -13.37 3.16 -6.56
N MET A 31 -14.05 3.61 -7.58
CA MET A 31 -14.34 2.83 -8.78
C MET A 31 -13.93 3.64 -10.01
N GLU A 32 -13.15 3.04 -10.87
CA GLU A 32 -12.62 3.69 -12.05
C GLU A 32 -12.77 2.83 -13.30
N MET A 33 -12.90 3.51 -14.43
CA MET A 33 -12.86 2.91 -15.75
C MET A 33 -11.82 3.64 -16.59
N THR A 34 -10.85 2.89 -17.08
CA THR A 34 -9.85 3.38 -18.05
C THR A 34 -10.16 2.77 -19.41
N LYS A 35 -10.51 3.59 -20.37
CA LYS A 35 -10.80 3.17 -21.75
C LYS A 35 -9.51 2.84 -22.50
N PRO A 36 -9.59 2.11 -23.63
CA PRO A 36 -8.46 1.90 -24.50
C PRO A 36 -7.78 3.21 -24.87
N GLY A 37 -6.44 3.27 -24.71
CA GLY A 37 -5.63 4.44 -25.04
C GLY A 37 -5.64 5.58 -24.03
N GLU A 38 -6.47 5.54 -22.99
CA GLU A 38 -6.43 6.55 -21.92
C GLU A 38 -5.18 6.42 -21.05
N PRO A 39 -4.63 7.56 -20.57
CA PRO A 39 -3.50 7.53 -19.64
C PRO A 39 -3.90 6.94 -18.30
N TYR A 40 -2.96 6.20 -17.68
CA TYR A 40 -3.14 5.59 -16.38
C TYR A 40 -1.88 5.75 -15.52
N PRO A 41 -2.01 6.02 -14.20
CA PRO A 41 -3.24 6.40 -13.50
C PRO A 41 -3.77 7.76 -13.93
N HIS A 42 -5.04 8.00 -13.66
CA HIS A 42 -5.65 9.28 -13.99
C HIS A 42 -5.04 10.44 -13.18
N ALA A 43 -4.92 11.62 -13.80
CA ALA A 43 -4.23 12.77 -13.20
C ALA A 43 -4.94 13.40 -11.98
N TYR A 44 -6.19 13.04 -11.71
CA TYR A 44 -6.95 13.54 -10.56
C TYR A 44 -6.68 12.80 -9.25
N HIS A 45 -5.84 11.77 -9.24
CA HIS A 45 -5.37 11.14 -8.00
C HIS A 45 -4.50 12.11 -7.20
N SER A 46 -4.63 12.09 -5.88
CA SER A 46 -3.72 12.81 -5.00
C SER A 46 -2.27 12.33 -5.17
N SER A 47 -1.32 13.18 -4.81
CA SER A 47 0.12 12.87 -4.93
C SER A 47 0.52 11.54 -4.29
N ASP A 48 -0.16 11.14 -3.21
CA ASP A 48 0.14 9.91 -2.47
C ASP A 48 -0.28 8.64 -3.21
N TYR A 49 -1.27 8.75 -4.10
CA TYR A 49 -1.79 7.64 -4.89
C TYR A 49 -1.36 7.70 -6.37
N TYR A 50 -0.86 8.86 -6.82
CA TYR A 50 -0.37 9.02 -8.19
C TYR A 50 1.01 8.35 -8.37
N PHE A 51 1.18 7.62 -9.43
CA PHE A 51 2.47 7.04 -9.82
C PHE A 51 2.62 7.00 -11.34
N THR A 52 3.83 6.87 -11.80
CA THR A 52 4.09 6.63 -13.22
C THR A 52 4.58 5.20 -13.41
N TRP A 53 4.29 4.62 -14.56
CA TRP A 53 4.81 3.28 -14.90
C TRP A 53 6.33 3.19 -14.75
N ARG A 54 7.06 4.27 -15.03
CA ARG A 54 8.52 4.32 -14.89
C ARG A 54 8.97 4.18 -13.44
N LYS A 55 8.30 4.84 -12.52
CA LYS A 55 8.71 4.89 -11.10
C LYS A 55 8.05 3.78 -10.27
N GLY A 56 6.78 3.49 -10.51
CA GLY A 56 5.94 2.76 -9.58
C GLY A 56 5.68 3.57 -8.31
N ARG A 57 5.14 2.95 -7.28
CA ARG A 57 4.98 3.54 -5.95
C ARG A 57 5.23 2.50 -4.87
N THR A 58 5.44 2.97 -3.64
CA THR A 58 5.45 2.14 -2.43
C THR A 58 4.24 2.53 -1.60
N LEU A 59 3.43 1.56 -1.22
CA LEU A 59 2.25 1.80 -0.41
C LEU A 59 2.65 2.34 0.97
N ALA A 60 1.77 3.15 1.60
CA ALA A 60 1.99 3.66 2.94
C ALA A 60 2.22 2.52 3.95
N GLU A 61 3.01 2.78 5.00
CA GLU A 61 3.47 1.77 5.96
C GLU A 61 2.36 1.14 6.80
N TRP A 62 1.21 1.78 6.85
CA TRP A 62 0.06 1.40 7.68
C TRP A 62 -1.18 1.07 6.84
N GLU A 63 -1.05 1.06 5.50
CA GLU A 63 -2.15 0.86 4.57
C GLU A 63 -2.00 -0.46 3.82
N TYR A 64 -3.09 -1.21 3.76
CA TYR A 64 -3.32 -2.25 2.78
C TYR A 64 -4.23 -1.69 1.70
N GLN A 65 -4.10 -2.17 0.47
CA GLN A 65 -5.05 -1.84 -0.58
C GLN A 65 -5.57 -3.13 -1.22
N ILE A 66 -6.88 -3.24 -1.32
CA ILE A 66 -7.56 -4.26 -2.09
C ILE A 66 -7.93 -3.62 -3.42
N LEU A 67 -7.33 -4.11 -4.51
CA LEU A 67 -7.61 -3.68 -5.87
C LEU A 67 -8.28 -4.84 -6.60
N TYR A 68 -9.48 -4.63 -7.10
CA TYR A 68 -10.26 -5.62 -7.83
C TYR A 68 -10.46 -5.21 -9.28
N ILE A 69 -10.04 -6.06 -10.21
CA ILE A 69 -10.25 -5.86 -11.65
C ILE A 69 -11.62 -6.45 -12.00
N ARG A 70 -12.58 -5.58 -12.28
CA ARG A 70 -13.97 -5.94 -12.58
C ARG A 70 -14.14 -6.43 -14.02
N SER A 71 -13.49 -5.74 -14.95
CA SER A 71 -13.49 -6.09 -16.37
C SER A 71 -12.22 -5.62 -17.05
N GLY A 72 -11.92 -6.17 -18.23
CA GLY A 72 -10.69 -5.87 -18.94
C GLY A 72 -9.50 -6.66 -18.42
N GLU A 73 -8.32 -6.24 -18.79
CA GLU A 73 -7.05 -6.91 -18.47
C GLU A 73 -5.90 -5.91 -18.35
N GLY A 74 -4.81 -6.33 -17.74
CA GLY A 74 -3.63 -5.50 -17.55
C GLY A 74 -2.47 -6.28 -16.97
N GLU A 75 -1.52 -5.57 -16.42
CA GLU A 75 -0.32 -6.13 -15.82
C GLU A 75 0.04 -5.44 -14.52
N ILE A 76 0.64 -6.19 -13.60
CA ILE A 76 1.18 -5.69 -12.34
C ILE A 76 2.60 -6.20 -12.13
N GLU A 77 3.43 -5.40 -11.49
CA GLU A 77 4.75 -5.77 -11.00
C GLU A 77 4.88 -5.43 -9.51
N PHE A 78 5.39 -6.36 -8.74
CA PHE A 78 5.84 -6.17 -7.35
C PHE A 78 7.37 -6.18 -7.25
N THR A 79 8.00 -6.67 -8.29
CA THR A 79 9.46 -6.61 -8.50
C THR A 79 9.68 -6.13 -9.93
N ARG A 80 10.55 -5.14 -10.09
CA ARG A 80 10.85 -4.58 -11.42
C ARG A 80 11.21 -5.67 -12.44
N GLY A 81 10.55 -5.63 -13.59
CA GLY A 81 10.76 -6.56 -14.69
C GLY A 81 10.00 -7.89 -14.56
N LYS A 82 9.33 -8.16 -13.43
CA LYS A 82 8.51 -9.36 -13.26
C LYS A 82 7.03 -9.01 -13.43
N ARG A 83 6.57 -9.02 -14.65
CA ARG A 83 5.18 -8.75 -15.00
C ARG A 83 4.29 -9.94 -14.74
N ILE A 84 3.14 -9.67 -14.13
CA ILE A 84 2.10 -10.64 -13.88
C ILE A 84 0.85 -10.13 -14.57
N ALA A 85 0.30 -10.94 -15.48
CA ALA A 85 -0.96 -10.62 -16.13
C ALA A 85 -2.13 -10.72 -15.14
N VAL A 86 -2.98 -9.73 -15.15
CA VAL A 86 -4.21 -9.66 -14.35
C VAL A 86 -5.39 -9.31 -15.26
N GLY A 87 -6.57 -9.72 -14.87
CA GLY A 87 -7.78 -9.44 -15.66
C GLY A 87 -9.02 -9.59 -14.80
N ALA A 88 -10.18 -9.58 -15.42
CA ALA A 88 -11.46 -9.69 -14.72
C ALA A 88 -11.45 -10.81 -13.67
N GLY A 89 -11.96 -10.53 -12.48
CA GLY A 89 -11.95 -11.43 -11.35
C GLY A 89 -10.62 -11.47 -10.57
N SER A 90 -9.61 -10.67 -10.93
CA SER A 90 -8.40 -10.59 -10.12
C SER A 90 -8.60 -9.62 -8.94
N VAL A 91 -8.42 -10.12 -7.73
CA VAL A 91 -8.29 -9.32 -6.51
C VAL A 91 -6.81 -9.28 -6.14
N ILE A 92 -6.25 -8.10 -6.06
CA ILE A 92 -4.85 -7.85 -5.76
C ILE A 92 -4.80 -7.20 -4.38
N ILE A 93 -4.05 -7.81 -3.45
CA ILE A 93 -3.83 -7.24 -2.12
C ILE A 93 -2.43 -6.65 -2.08
N LEU A 94 -2.36 -5.33 -2.03
CA LEU A 94 -1.13 -4.59 -1.83
C LEU A 94 -0.86 -4.45 -0.33
N HIS A 95 0.38 -4.67 0.06
CA HIS A 95 0.77 -4.65 1.47
C HIS A 95 1.52 -3.37 1.84
N PRO A 96 1.48 -2.98 3.13
CA PRO A 96 2.25 -1.86 3.65
C PRO A 96 3.72 -1.92 3.22
N GLY A 97 4.25 -0.80 2.76
CA GLY A 97 5.64 -0.70 2.34
C GLY A 97 6.03 -1.50 1.08
N GLU A 98 5.07 -2.12 0.40
CA GLU A 98 5.34 -2.90 -0.81
C GLU A 98 5.44 -2.00 -2.04
N TRP A 99 6.58 -2.08 -2.75
CA TRP A 99 6.71 -1.42 -4.04
C TRP A 99 5.90 -2.17 -5.09
N HIS A 100 5.15 -1.43 -5.89
CA HIS A 100 4.37 -1.98 -6.99
C HIS A 100 4.16 -0.96 -8.11
N ARG A 101 3.76 -1.47 -9.26
CA ARG A 101 3.17 -0.70 -10.34
C ARG A 101 2.21 -1.58 -11.11
N TYR A 102 1.15 -1.01 -11.61
CA TYR A 102 0.15 -1.70 -12.42
C TYR A 102 -0.46 -0.76 -13.45
N ARG A 103 -1.03 -1.34 -14.48
CA ARG A 103 -1.72 -0.58 -15.52
C ARG A 103 -2.65 -1.48 -16.34
N PRO A 104 -3.72 -0.93 -16.94
CA PRO A 104 -4.53 -1.64 -17.93
C PRO A 104 -3.73 -1.94 -19.20
N ASN A 105 -4.19 -2.94 -19.93
CA ASN A 105 -3.75 -3.15 -21.29
C ASN A 105 -4.23 -1.97 -22.17
N PRO A 106 -3.34 -1.25 -22.86
CA PRO A 106 -3.72 -0.09 -23.66
C PRO A 106 -4.74 -0.35 -24.76
N LYS A 107 -4.89 -1.61 -25.19
CA LYS A 107 -5.83 -2.00 -26.25
C LYS A 107 -7.25 -2.27 -25.73
N THR A 108 -7.38 -2.71 -24.50
CA THR A 108 -8.68 -3.13 -23.91
C THR A 108 -9.16 -2.20 -22.81
N GLY A 109 -8.26 -1.52 -22.12
CA GLY A 109 -8.58 -0.83 -20.89
C GLY A 109 -9.00 -1.80 -19.78
N TRP A 110 -9.51 -1.27 -18.69
CA TRP A 110 -10.14 -2.05 -17.62
C TRP A 110 -11.12 -1.23 -16.78
N SER A 111 -11.95 -1.92 -15.97
CA SER A 111 -12.69 -1.33 -14.88
C SER A 111 -12.20 -1.93 -13.57
N GLU A 112 -11.97 -1.08 -12.58
CA GLU A 112 -11.47 -1.46 -11.27
C GLU A 112 -12.31 -0.87 -10.14
N ALA A 113 -12.30 -1.57 -9.00
CA ALA A 113 -12.76 -1.07 -7.71
C ALA A 113 -11.64 -1.27 -6.70
N TYR A 114 -11.42 -0.29 -5.82
CA TYR A 114 -10.38 -0.39 -4.81
C TYR A 114 -10.81 0.18 -3.47
N ILE A 115 -10.23 -0.36 -2.40
CA ILE A 115 -10.39 0.12 -1.03
C ILE A 115 -9.02 0.11 -0.37
N GLY A 116 -8.59 1.27 0.13
CA GLY A 116 -7.48 1.41 1.05
C GLY A 116 -7.97 1.17 2.48
N ILE A 117 -7.28 0.34 3.23
CA ILE A 117 -7.68 -0.08 4.58
C ILE A 117 -6.47 -0.14 5.51
N GLY A 118 -6.69 0.14 6.79
CA GLY A 118 -5.65 0.07 7.82
C GLY A 118 -6.21 -0.40 9.16
N GLY A 119 -5.30 -0.57 10.11
CA GLY A 119 -5.60 -0.93 11.49
C GLY A 119 -4.97 -2.24 11.95
N ASN A 120 -4.72 -2.34 13.26
CA ASN A 120 -4.02 -3.46 13.89
C ASN A 120 -4.75 -4.81 13.76
N PHE A 121 -6.07 -4.77 13.57
CA PHE A 121 -6.84 -5.99 13.33
C PHE A 121 -6.48 -6.60 11.96
N LEU A 122 -6.33 -5.77 10.92
CA LEU A 122 -5.96 -6.21 9.58
C LEU A 122 -4.54 -6.78 9.55
N GLU A 123 -3.61 -6.19 10.30
CA GLU A 123 -2.26 -6.71 10.43
C GLU A 123 -2.27 -8.16 10.92
N ARG A 124 -3.12 -8.49 11.90
CA ARG A 124 -3.29 -9.85 12.41
C ARG A 124 -3.86 -10.81 11.37
N ILE A 125 -4.79 -10.35 10.53
CA ILE A 125 -5.38 -11.17 9.46
C ILE A 125 -4.37 -11.39 8.34
N PHE A 126 -3.81 -10.32 7.80
CA PHE A 126 -2.90 -10.40 6.66
C PHE A 126 -1.53 -11.00 7.01
N SER A 127 -1.16 -11.06 8.30
CA SER A 127 0.02 -11.79 8.75
C SER A 127 -0.15 -13.32 8.77
N LYS A 128 -1.37 -13.84 8.61
CA LYS A 128 -1.60 -15.29 8.58
C LYS A 128 -1.05 -15.91 7.29
N PRO A 129 -0.62 -17.19 7.32
CA PRO A 129 -0.04 -17.88 6.16
C PRO A 129 -0.91 -17.86 4.90
N PHE A 130 -2.20 -17.69 5.07
CA PHE A 130 -3.18 -17.63 4.01
C PHE A 130 -2.96 -16.44 3.04
N PHE A 131 -2.67 -15.24 3.59
CA PHE A 131 -2.35 -14.05 2.79
C PHE A 131 -0.85 -13.82 2.66
N SER A 132 -0.05 -14.75 3.13
CA SER A 132 1.39 -14.63 3.17
C SER A 132 2.02 -15.30 1.96
N GLY A 133 2.18 -14.56 0.96
CA GLY A 133 2.95 -14.83 -0.25
C GLY A 133 2.84 -13.62 -1.16
N PRO A 134 3.94 -13.01 -1.61
CA PRO A 134 3.87 -12.06 -2.69
C PRO A 134 3.76 -12.78 -4.03
N PRO A 135 3.12 -12.14 -4.94
CA PRO A 135 2.08 -11.14 -4.76
C PRO A 135 0.76 -11.84 -4.43
N THR A 136 0.00 -11.30 -3.50
CA THR A 136 -1.30 -11.89 -3.18
C THR A 136 -2.31 -11.50 -4.26
N ILE A 137 -2.46 -12.37 -5.25
CA ILE A 137 -3.49 -12.25 -6.29
C ILE A 137 -4.45 -13.42 -6.10
N ILE A 138 -5.71 -13.10 -5.83
CA ILE A 138 -6.79 -14.04 -5.64
C ILE A 138 -7.70 -13.97 -6.87
N LYS A 139 -8.17 -15.10 -7.36
CA LYS A 139 -9.17 -15.14 -8.41
C LYS A 139 -10.53 -15.38 -7.79
N VAL A 140 -11.47 -14.50 -8.10
CA VAL A 140 -12.89 -14.62 -7.75
C VAL A 140 -13.73 -14.67 -9.03
N PRO A 141 -14.94 -15.25 -9.00
CA PRO A 141 -15.82 -15.21 -10.14
C PRO A 141 -16.15 -13.77 -10.55
N PRO A 142 -15.90 -13.34 -11.80
CA PRO A 142 -16.33 -12.03 -12.28
C PRO A 142 -17.85 -11.87 -12.16
N ASN A 143 -18.30 -10.68 -11.74
CA ASN A 143 -19.71 -10.38 -11.45
C ASN A 143 -20.33 -11.29 -10.36
N GLY A 144 -19.50 -11.94 -9.54
CA GLY A 144 -19.89 -12.80 -8.44
C GLY A 144 -20.25 -12.05 -7.15
N PRO A 145 -20.37 -12.77 -6.03
CA PRO A 145 -20.67 -12.15 -4.72
C PRO A 145 -19.66 -11.06 -4.34
N PHE A 146 -18.38 -11.32 -4.51
CA PHE A 146 -17.32 -10.34 -4.18
C PHE A 146 -17.44 -9.03 -4.97
N ASP A 147 -17.79 -9.09 -6.27
CA ASP A 147 -18.01 -7.88 -7.07
C ASP A 147 -19.15 -7.03 -6.50
N LYS A 148 -20.24 -7.65 -6.07
CA LYS A 148 -21.38 -6.97 -5.44
C LYS A 148 -20.98 -6.33 -4.11
N GLU A 149 -20.32 -7.09 -3.23
CA GLU A 149 -19.90 -6.62 -1.91
C GLU A 149 -18.97 -5.42 -2.00
N ILE A 150 -17.95 -5.46 -2.87
CA ILE A 150 -17.00 -4.34 -3.00
C ILE A 150 -17.65 -3.10 -3.63
N VAL A 151 -18.53 -3.27 -4.61
CA VAL A 151 -19.25 -2.15 -5.25
C VAL A 151 -20.20 -1.46 -4.28
N GLU A 152 -20.97 -2.24 -3.52
CA GLU A 152 -21.87 -1.72 -2.49
C GLU A 152 -21.09 -0.97 -1.41
N LEU A 153 -20.00 -1.59 -0.91
CA LEU A 153 -19.17 -0.98 0.13
C LEU A 153 -18.51 0.32 -0.36
N VAL A 154 -17.96 0.36 -1.58
CA VAL A 154 -17.39 1.59 -2.15
C VAL A 154 -18.46 2.67 -2.31
N GLY A 155 -19.67 2.32 -2.73
CA GLY A 155 -20.81 3.25 -2.80
C GLY A 155 -21.14 3.86 -1.45
N GLU A 156 -21.28 3.04 -0.41
CA GLU A 156 -21.57 3.51 0.95
C GLU A 156 -20.44 4.38 1.53
N ILE A 157 -19.18 4.03 1.30
CA ILE A 157 -18.04 4.84 1.74
C ILE A 157 -18.13 6.25 1.15
N GLN A 158 -18.53 6.37 -0.12
CA GLN A 158 -18.66 7.65 -0.79
C GLN A 158 -19.82 8.51 -0.25
N GLU A 159 -20.84 7.87 0.26
CA GLU A 159 -22.05 8.55 0.76
C GLU A 159 -21.99 8.85 2.26
N THR A 160 -21.43 7.95 3.07
CA THR A 160 -21.63 7.97 4.54
C THR A 160 -20.37 7.74 5.37
N SER A 161 -19.18 7.76 4.79
CA SER A 161 -17.93 7.35 5.48
C SER A 161 -17.62 8.08 6.79
N THR A 162 -18.07 9.32 6.94
CA THR A 162 -17.87 10.14 8.15
C THR A 162 -18.96 9.93 9.21
N GLU A 163 -20.15 9.50 8.80
CA GLU A 163 -21.32 9.39 9.68
C GLU A 163 -21.43 8.00 10.34
N GLN A 164 -20.95 6.95 9.64
CA GLN A 164 -21.11 5.57 10.08
C GLN A 164 -19.79 4.77 10.06
N PRO A 165 -18.74 5.20 10.76
CA PRO A 165 -17.42 4.59 10.67
C PRO A 165 -17.39 3.12 11.11
N TYR A 166 -18.20 2.73 12.09
CA TYR A 166 -18.27 1.35 12.57
C TYR A 166 -18.96 0.40 11.57
N THR A 167 -20.03 0.87 10.93
CA THR A 167 -20.72 0.10 9.88
C THR A 167 -19.79 -0.18 8.71
N ILE A 168 -19.09 0.84 8.23
CA ILE A 168 -18.08 0.72 7.18
C ILE A 168 -16.96 -0.24 7.59
N ALA A 169 -16.47 -0.15 8.84
CA ALA A 169 -15.44 -1.05 9.36
C ALA A 169 -15.90 -2.52 9.38
N LEU A 170 -17.13 -2.79 9.82
CA LEU A 170 -17.68 -4.17 9.84
C LEU A 170 -17.88 -4.73 8.43
N LYS A 171 -18.38 -3.94 7.48
CA LYS A 171 -18.53 -4.35 6.09
C LYS A 171 -17.19 -4.59 5.42
N THR A 172 -16.20 -3.74 5.72
CA THR A 172 -14.82 -3.95 5.27
C THR A 172 -14.25 -5.26 5.80
N MET A 173 -14.51 -5.58 7.07
CA MET A 173 -14.16 -6.86 7.67
C MET A 173 -14.81 -8.04 6.93
N GLN A 174 -16.10 -7.94 6.64
CA GLN A 174 -16.82 -8.96 5.90
C GLN A 174 -16.20 -9.17 4.52
N LEU A 175 -15.91 -8.10 3.79
CA LEU A 175 -15.24 -8.16 2.49
C LEU A 175 -13.87 -8.87 2.56
N VAL A 176 -13.07 -8.55 3.59
CA VAL A 176 -11.76 -9.20 3.81
C VAL A 176 -11.96 -10.70 4.10
N VAL A 177 -12.93 -11.06 4.94
CA VAL A 177 -13.21 -12.46 5.28
C VAL A 177 -13.70 -13.24 4.05
N SER A 178 -14.51 -12.65 3.18
CA SER A 178 -14.99 -13.32 1.97
C SER A 178 -13.84 -13.77 1.04
N LEU A 179 -12.74 -13.02 1.01
CA LEU A 179 -11.52 -13.41 0.29
C LEU A 179 -10.91 -14.72 0.80
N PHE A 180 -11.05 -15.02 2.10
CA PHE A 180 -10.58 -16.30 2.65
C PHE A 180 -11.39 -17.49 2.12
N MET A 181 -12.67 -17.26 1.86
CA MET A 181 -13.56 -18.32 1.36
C MET A 181 -13.30 -18.63 -0.11
N GLU A 182 -12.89 -17.63 -0.89
CA GLU A 182 -12.63 -17.76 -2.33
C GLU A 182 -11.22 -18.28 -2.64
N HIS A 183 -10.27 -18.17 -1.69
CA HIS A 183 -8.88 -18.54 -1.95
C HIS A 183 -8.62 -20.04 -1.73
N PRO A 184 -8.20 -20.80 -2.74
CA PRO A 184 -7.82 -22.20 -2.54
C PRO A 184 -6.58 -22.27 -1.64
N ARG A 185 -6.62 -23.16 -0.65
CA ARG A 185 -5.53 -23.41 0.30
C ARG A 185 -4.25 -23.79 -0.46
N GLN A 186 -3.38 -22.83 -0.72
CA GLN A 186 -2.06 -23.09 -1.28
C GLN A 186 -1.14 -23.62 -0.20
N THR A 187 -0.91 -24.92 -0.22
CA THR A 187 0.08 -25.59 0.62
C THR A 187 1.48 -25.42 -0.01
N GLY A 188 2.45 -24.88 0.70
CA GLY A 188 3.84 -25.28 0.57
C GLY A 188 4.91 -24.28 0.12
N ARG A 189 4.64 -23.04 -0.32
CA ARG A 189 5.69 -22.06 -0.66
C ARG A 189 5.68 -20.75 0.17
N ALA A 190 4.86 -20.69 1.17
CA ALA A 190 4.49 -19.47 1.88
C ALA A 190 5.49 -19.00 2.96
N SER A 191 6.45 -19.82 3.40
CA SER A 191 7.17 -19.60 4.66
C SER A 191 8.11 -18.38 4.67
N TYR A 192 8.94 -18.18 3.63
CA TYR A 192 9.94 -17.10 3.66
C TYR A 192 9.33 -15.70 3.45
N ASN A 193 8.31 -15.61 2.62
CA ASN A 193 7.69 -14.32 2.29
C ASN A 193 6.90 -13.75 3.45
N VAL A 194 6.29 -14.62 4.28
CA VAL A 194 5.67 -14.25 5.57
C VAL A 194 6.70 -13.61 6.47
N SER A 195 7.85 -14.27 6.60
CA SER A 195 8.91 -13.81 7.47
C SER A 195 9.47 -12.47 7.02
N ILE A 196 9.64 -12.24 5.70
CA ILE A 196 10.08 -10.95 5.17
C ILE A 196 9.04 -9.85 5.39
N ARG A 197 7.74 -10.15 5.23
CA ARG A 197 6.68 -9.18 5.55
C ARG A 197 6.66 -8.78 7.03
N ARG A 198 6.82 -9.76 7.92
CA ARG A 198 6.98 -9.45 9.36
C ARG A 198 8.18 -8.56 9.60
N ALA A 199 9.29 -8.81 8.90
CA ALA A 199 10.45 -7.95 8.98
C ALA A 199 10.16 -6.54 8.47
N ASN A 200 9.42 -6.39 7.36
CA ASN A 200 9.01 -5.08 6.85
C ASN A 200 8.16 -4.32 7.88
N LEU A 201 7.15 -4.97 8.46
CA LEU A 201 6.32 -4.38 9.51
C LEU A 201 7.16 -4.01 10.73
N TYR A 202 8.04 -4.90 11.18
CA TYR A 202 8.94 -4.61 12.30
C TYR A 202 9.79 -3.37 12.03
N ILE A 203 10.43 -3.29 10.86
CA ILE A 203 11.24 -2.12 10.46
C ILE A 203 10.39 -0.84 10.43
N ALA A 204 9.17 -0.92 9.89
CA ALA A 204 8.26 0.21 9.80
C ALA A 204 7.81 0.73 11.19
N HIS A 205 7.55 -0.17 12.14
CA HIS A 205 7.17 0.21 13.50
C HIS A 205 8.35 0.73 14.35
N HIS A 206 9.59 0.41 13.97
CA HIS A 206 10.82 0.78 14.70
C HIS A 206 11.69 1.74 13.90
N LEU A 207 11.09 2.64 13.11
CA LEU A 207 11.82 3.55 12.22
C LEU A 207 12.79 4.49 12.95
N GLY A 208 12.38 4.98 14.13
CA GLY A 208 13.20 5.86 14.96
C GLY A 208 14.35 5.17 15.68
N GLU A 209 14.38 3.85 15.68
CA GLU A 209 15.29 3.02 16.47
C GLU A 209 16.41 2.42 15.61
N VAL A 210 17.49 1.97 16.29
CA VAL A 210 18.52 1.15 15.64
C VAL A 210 17.99 -0.29 15.54
N VAL A 211 17.73 -0.74 14.32
CA VAL A 211 17.26 -2.12 14.07
C VAL A 211 18.46 -3.07 14.00
N ASP A 212 18.48 -4.07 14.88
CA ASP A 212 19.42 -5.20 14.81
C ASP A 212 18.93 -6.19 13.72
N PHE A 213 19.41 -5.99 12.50
CA PHE A 213 19.04 -6.87 11.37
C PHE A 213 19.48 -8.33 11.53
N PRO A 214 20.64 -8.66 12.11
CA PRO A 214 20.96 -10.05 12.48
C PRO A 214 19.94 -10.68 13.43
N ALA A 215 19.54 -9.99 14.49
CA ALA A 215 18.51 -10.47 15.41
C ALA A 215 17.15 -10.63 14.72
N LEU A 216 16.77 -9.68 13.87
CA LEU A 216 15.54 -9.72 13.07
C LEU A 216 15.57 -10.94 12.09
N ALA A 217 16.70 -11.22 11.47
CA ALA A 217 16.86 -12.39 10.62
C ALA A 217 16.63 -13.70 11.40
N LYS A 218 17.17 -13.80 12.62
CA LYS A 218 16.95 -14.95 13.52
C LYS A 218 15.48 -15.11 13.88
N GLN A 219 14.78 -14.03 14.19
CA GLN A 219 13.31 -14.05 14.43
C GLN A 219 12.53 -14.52 13.19
N CYS A 220 13.05 -14.24 11.99
CA CYS A 220 12.49 -14.72 10.72
C CYS A 220 12.85 -16.18 10.40
N GLY A 221 13.59 -16.88 11.27
CA GLY A 221 14.02 -18.25 11.04
C GLY A 221 15.11 -18.38 9.96
N MET A 222 15.93 -17.34 9.75
CA MET A 222 16.94 -17.28 8.69
C MET A 222 18.32 -16.90 9.24
N SER A 223 19.40 -17.37 8.56
CA SER A 223 20.69 -16.72 8.71
C SER A 223 20.65 -15.31 8.13
N TYR A 224 21.50 -14.41 8.64
CA TYR A 224 21.51 -13.02 8.16
C TYR A 224 21.81 -12.89 6.65
N SER A 225 22.69 -13.74 6.13
CA SER A 225 22.99 -13.79 4.69
C SER A 225 21.77 -14.17 3.85
N LEU A 226 21.06 -15.24 4.27
CA LEU A 226 19.83 -15.67 3.60
C LEU A 226 18.73 -14.60 3.71
N PHE A 227 18.59 -14.00 4.88
CA PHE A 227 17.64 -12.92 5.11
C PHE A 227 17.89 -11.74 4.16
N ARG A 228 19.12 -11.23 4.07
CA ARG A 228 19.47 -10.15 3.14
C ARG A 228 19.14 -10.48 1.70
N LYS A 229 19.45 -11.72 1.26
CA LYS A 229 19.15 -12.19 -0.09
C LYS A 229 17.65 -12.20 -0.34
N ARG A 230 16.86 -12.84 0.55
CA ARG A 230 15.41 -12.94 0.43
C ARG A 230 14.70 -11.58 0.56
N PHE A 231 15.21 -10.74 1.45
CA PHE A 231 14.69 -9.38 1.63
C PHE A 231 14.87 -8.56 0.35
N ARG A 232 16.06 -8.64 -0.28
CA ARG A 232 16.34 -7.95 -1.55
C ARG A 232 15.53 -8.53 -2.71
N GLU A 233 15.36 -9.84 -2.77
CA GLU A 233 14.49 -10.48 -3.76
C GLU A 233 13.03 -10.02 -3.63
N TYR A 234 12.58 -9.79 -2.41
CA TYR A 234 11.22 -9.39 -2.09
C TYR A 234 10.98 -7.89 -2.30
N ASN A 235 11.83 -7.04 -1.74
CA ASN A 235 11.65 -5.58 -1.69
C ASN A 235 12.42 -4.83 -2.80
N GLY A 236 13.28 -5.49 -3.58
CA GLY A 236 14.15 -4.86 -4.56
C GLY A 236 15.37 -4.13 -3.96
N MET A 237 15.49 -4.08 -2.62
CA MET A 237 16.53 -3.36 -1.89
C MET A 237 16.91 -4.10 -0.60
N SER A 238 18.06 -3.75 -0.01
CA SER A 238 18.50 -4.32 1.26
C SER A 238 17.65 -3.84 2.44
N PRO A 239 17.68 -4.55 3.60
CA PRO A 239 16.93 -4.12 4.80
C PRO A 239 17.28 -2.70 5.26
N LEU A 240 18.56 -2.31 5.21
CA LEU A 240 18.98 -0.96 5.57
C LEU A 240 18.49 0.10 4.57
N GLU A 241 18.62 -0.16 3.27
CA GLU A 241 18.09 0.73 2.23
C GLU A 241 16.58 0.93 2.38
N TYR A 242 15.87 -0.15 2.72
CA TYR A 242 14.44 -0.11 2.97
C TYR A 242 14.10 0.77 4.18
N GLN A 243 14.79 0.58 5.33
CA GLN A 243 14.62 1.43 6.51
C GLN A 243 14.87 2.90 6.21
N LEU A 244 15.98 3.20 5.52
CA LEU A 244 16.34 4.57 5.15
C LEU A 244 15.29 5.21 4.21
N ALA A 245 14.78 4.46 3.24
CA ALA A 245 13.71 4.94 2.36
C ALA A 245 12.43 5.29 3.14
N LEU A 246 12.05 4.46 4.12
CA LEU A 246 10.91 4.73 4.99
C LEU A 246 11.14 5.96 5.88
N ARG A 247 12.34 6.14 6.44
CA ARG A 247 12.71 7.33 7.23
C ARG A 247 12.58 8.61 6.41
N ILE A 248 13.06 8.61 5.18
CA ILE A 248 12.94 9.76 4.27
C ILE A 248 11.47 10.04 3.95
N ARG A 249 10.68 9.01 3.69
CA ARG A 249 9.24 9.17 3.43
C ARG A 249 8.51 9.81 4.60
N ARG A 250 8.79 9.36 5.84
CA ARG A 250 8.26 9.99 7.06
C ARG A 250 8.73 11.44 7.20
N ALA A 251 10.01 11.73 6.91
CA ALA A 251 10.53 13.08 6.93
C ALA A 251 9.85 14.01 5.91
N ILE A 252 9.57 13.52 4.71
CA ILE A 252 8.80 14.23 3.68
C ILE A 252 7.43 14.63 4.20
N ASN A 253 6.73 13.68 4.82
CA ASN A 253 5.41 13.94 5.41
C ASN A 253 5.48 14.99 6.52
N LEU A 254 6.43 14.88 7.45
CA LEU A 254 6.60 15.85 8.54
C LEU A 254 7.02 17.24 8.03
N LEU A 255 7.85 17.32 7.00
CA LEU A 255 8.23 18.59 6.39
C LEU A 255 7.07 19.33 5.72
N GLY A 256 6.12 18.58 5.15
CA GLY A 256 4.93 19.17 4.50
C GLY A 256 3.77 19.47 5.47
N ASN A 257 3.67 18.75 6.60
CA ASN A 257 2.48 18.81 7.45
C ASN A 257 2.77 19.23 8.90
N SER A 258 3.96 19.74 9.18
CA SER A 258 4.31 20.24 10.53
C SER A 258 5.33 21.39 10.49
N GLU A 259 5.31 22.22 11.53
CA GLU A 259 6.27 23.29 11.76
C GLU A 259 7.52 22.82 12.54
N LEU A 260 7.70 21.52 12.73
CA LEU A 260 8.82 20.98 13.47
C LEU A 260 10.16 21.41 12.86
N PRO A 261 11.15 21.79 13.67
CA PRO A 261 12.50 22.09 13.18
C PRO A 261 13.08 20.91 12.40
N VAL A 262 13.82 21.18 11.33
CA VAL A 262 14.44 20.14 10.49
C VAL A 262 15.33 19.20 11.30
N ALA A 263 16.03 19.71 12.30
CA ALA A 263 16.84 18.91 13.21
C ALA A 263 16.00 17.94 14.04
N GLN A 264 14.83 18.37 14.51
CA GLN A 264 13.90 17.53 15.25
C GLN A 264 13.31 16.44 14.34
N ILE A 265 12.92 16.80 13.10
CA ILE A 265 12.47 15.82 12.10
C ILE A 265 13.54 14.76 11.84
N ALA A 266 14.80 15.15 11.71
CA ALA A 266 15.90 14.20 11.55
C ALA A 266 15.96 13.20 12.72
N SER A 267 15.87 13.70 13.96
CA SER A 267 15.87 12.86 15.17
C SER A 267 14.65 11.96 15.24
N GLU A 268 13.43 12.49 15.03
CA GLU A 268 12.18 11.72 15.09
C GLU A 268 12.07 10.65 14.01
N THR A 269 12.78 10.84 12.89
CA THR A 269 12.88 9.85 11.82
C THR A 269 14.06 8.91 11.98
N GLY A 270 14.77 8.97 13.10
CA GLY A 270 15.82 8.03 13.48
C GLY A 270 17.19 8.28 12.85
N PHE A 271 17.44 9.50 12.35
CA PHE A 271 18.78 9.90 11.91
C PHE A 271 19.57 10.48 13.08
N GLU A 272 20.69 9.85 13.42
CA GLU A 272 21.59 10.31 14.50
C GLU A 272 22.32 11.62 14.13
N SER A 273 22.55 11.86 12.83
CA SER A 273 23.25 13.04 12.33
C SER A 273 22.37 13.85 11.40
N HIS A 274 22.10 15.11 11.76
CA HIS A 274 21.40 16.09 10.92
C HIS A 274 22.13 16.31 9.58
N ALA A 275 23.47 16.33 9.59
CA ALA A 275 24.25 16.50 8.37
C ALA A 275 24.12 15.28 7.43
N TYR A 276 24.10 14.06 8.00
CA TYR A 276 23.86 12.85 7.22
C TYR A 276 22.42 12.83 6.68
N PHE A 277 21.44 13.15 7.52
CA PHE A 277 20.04 13.29 7.11
C PHE A 277 19.90 14.23 5.91
N SER A 278 20.43 15.45 6.01
CA SER A 278 20.28 16.46 4.95
C SER A 278 20.92 16.03 3.63
N ARG A 279 22.09 15.39 3.67
CA ARG A 279 22.74 14.84 2.46
C ARG A 279 21.94 13.70 1.86
N PHE A 280 21.48 12.77 2.71
CA PHE A 280 20.71 11.61 2.25
C PHE A 280 19.33 12.03 1.70
N PHE A 281 18.65 12.96 2.38
CA PHE A 281 17.39 13.53 1.92
C PHE A 281 17.54 14.18 0.55
N ARG A 282 18.58 15.00 0.36
CA ARG A 282 18.85 15.62 -0.94
C ARG A 282 19.16 14.60 -2.03
N LYS A 283 19.88 13.55 -1.72
CA LYS A 283 20.15 12.46 -2.66
C LYS A 283 18.85 11.77 -3.12
N GLU A 284 17.92 11.53 -2.21
CA GLU A 284 16.68 10.80 -2.51
C GLU A 284 15.60 11.70 -3.18
N THR A 285 15.54 12.98 -2.80
CA THR A 285 14.48 13.91 -3.24
C THR A 285 14.94 14.95 -4.28
N GLY A 286 16.23 15.14 -4.45
CA GLY A 286 16.81 16.19 -5.29
C GLY A 286 16.92 17.54 -4.61
N MET A 287 16.34 17.75 -3.43
CA MET A 287 16.28 19.01 -2.69
C MET A 287 16.76 18.80 -1.25
N SER A 288 17.31 19.87 -0.63
CA SER A 288 17.52 19.84 0.82
C SER A 288 16.19 19.88 1.59
N PRO A 289 16.13 19.43 2.85
CA PRO A 289 14.91 19.47 3.65
C PRO A 289 14.29 20.88 3.75
N ILE A 290 15.13 21.92 3.85
CA ILE A 290 14.68 23.33 3.92
C ILE A 290 14.08 23.76 2.57
N GLU A 291 14.75 23.46 1.47
CA GLU A 291 14.25 23.77 0.12
C GLU A 291 12.91 23.05 -0.13
N TYR A 292 12.81 21.78 0.30
CA TYR A 292 11.60 20.99 0.18
C TYR A 292 10.44 21.63 0.93
N ARG A 293 10.61 22.00 2.21
CA ARG A 293 9.60 22.69 3.02
C ARG A 293 9.11 23.98 2.36
N ARG A 294 10.06 24.83 1.91
CA ARG A 294 9.72 26.09 1.23
C ARG A 294 8.93 25.87 -0.07
N ALA A 295 9.21 24.81 -0.77
CA ALA A 295 8.49 24.45 -1.99
C ALA A 295 7.07 24.00 -1.72
N GLN A 296 6.81 23.33 -0.60
CA GLN A 296 5.45 22.94 -0.18
C GLN A 296 4.64 24.16 0.31
N SER A 297 5.20 25.01 1.17
CA SER A 297 4.53 26.23 1.67
C SER A 297 4.17 27.27 0.60
N LYS A 298 4.62 27.11 -0.63
CA LYS A 298 4.25 27.97 -1.78
C LYS A 298 3.12 27.39 -2.62
N ARG A 299 2.64 26.19 -2.28
CA ARG A 299 1.58 25.48 -3.02
C ARG A 299 0.22 25.59 -2.33
N ASP A 300 0.22 25.99 -1.05
CA ASP A 300 -0.94 26.40 -0.28
C ASP A 300 -1.16 27.92 -0.40
#